data_3c6b25e8d83b814fbe33281f7ca5b572
#
_entry.id   3c6b25e8d83b814fbe33281f7ca5b572
#
_cell.length_a   1.000
_cell.length_b   1.000
_cell.length_c   1.000
_cell.angle_alpha   90.00
_cell.angle_beta   90.00
_cell.angle_gamma   90.00
#
_symmetry.space_group_name_H-M   'P 1'
#
loop_
_entity.id
_entity.type
_entity.pdbx_description
1 polymer ?
#
loop_
_entity_poly.entity_id
_entity_poly.type
_entity_poly.pdbx_seq_one_letter_code
_entity_poly.pdbx_strand_id
1 'polypeptide(L)'
;MTTTTIPANDVRRPFFLSRQRTIAGSGYNRWLAPPAALAIHLCIGMAYGFSVFWLPMSRMLPGAVTCSGGFLAELTAANCNWSVADVTHIFETFIAMLGISAAIWGSWLERAGPRTAGFYAALCWGGGLILGGYGVMIHQLWLVFLGCGFIGGIGQGLGYITPVSALIKWFPDRRGMATGFAIMGYGGGAMIGSPLAVRLMSRFANDGTSGVSTTLMTMGAIYFIVMALGAFAFRVAPVGWKPAGWNATVSGGNTMITGRHVHVNTAWKTPQFWLIWGVLCMNVTAGIAVISMASPMLQDVFGGRLLGVDAHTALTGVQKAAIIAAAAGLVGLISLFNSLGRLFWASLSDFLGRKNTYFIFFALGIVLYCLLPTWGHLGLAPAFVASVCIIITMYGGGFATLPAYLADIFGTQMVGAIHGRLITAWSVAGVAGPALIAGLRDTQIAHGVAPNLVYDRTLYIMAGLLLIGLLCNLFVGPVKGSNYMTDDELAHERALQREDHAAANATTAAHGTFGWVGAGAWLAVGIPFLIALSIAIKSTAALF
;
A
#
# COMPACT_ATOMS: atom_id res chain seq x y z
N MET A 1 -6.13 -39.55 -47.87
CA MET A 1 -6.19 -38.67 -46.70
C MET A 1 -5.56 -39.43 -45.55
N THR A 2 -4.27 -39.20 -45.31
CA THR A 2 -3.49 -39.80 -44.22
C THR A 2 -3.60 -38.93 -43.01
N THR A 3 -4.37 -39.34 -42.01
CA THR A 3 -4.47 -38.75 -40.70
C THR A 3 -3.14 -38.99 -39.95
N THR A 4 -2.27 -38.02 -39.91
CA THR A 4 -1.09 -38.02 -39.04
C THR A 4 -1.53 -37.86 -37.60
N THR A 5 -1.64 -38.97 -36.88
CA THR A 5 -1.78 -38.97 -35.41
C THR A 5 -0.50 -38.43 -34.79
N ILE A 6 -0.55 -37.24 -34.20
CA ILE A 6 0.52 -36.69 -33.36
C ILE A 6 0.61 -37.59 -32.13
N PRO A 7 1.80 -38.12 -31.78
CA PRO A 7 1.95 -38.95 -30.61
C PRO A 7 1.71 -38.16 -29.31
N ALA A 8 0.85 -38.72 -28.45
CA ALA A 8 0.37 -38.12 -27.19
C ALA A 8 1.45 -38.01 -26.06
N ASN A 9 2.74 -38.10 -26.36
CA ASN A 9 3.78 -38.35 -25.35
C ASN A 9 4.80 -37.22 -25.12
N ASP A 10 4.55 -35.99 -25.53
CA ASP A 10 5.48 -34.87 -25.16
C ASP A 10 4.74 -33.67 -24.56
N VAL A 11 3.81 -33.91 -23.65
CA VAL A 11 3.28 -32.85 -22.78
C VAL A 11 4.31 -32.61 -21.68
N ARG A 12 5.36 -31.85 -21.99
CA ARG A 12 6.28 -31.34 -20.95
C ARG A 12 5.45 -30.72 -19.84
N ARG A 13 5.57 -31.25 -18.62
CA ARG A 13 4.85 -30.71 -17.46
C ARG A 13 5.16 -29.21 -17.37
N PRO A 14 4.16 -28.33 -17.37
CA PRO A 14 4.41 -26.89 -17.35
C PRO A 14 5.24 -26.53 -16.11
N PHE A 15 6.16 -25.55 -16.26
CA PHE A 15 7.05 -25.09 -15.19
C PHE A 15 6.24 -24.78 -13.92
N PHE A 16 6.80 -25.08 -12.73
CA PHE A 16 6.07 -25.04 -11.46
C PHE A 16 5.50 -23.66 -11.10
N LEU A 17 6.09 -22.56 -11.59
CA LEU A 17 5.56 -21.21 -11.46
C LEU A 17 4.53 -20.84 -12.53
N SER A 18 4.37 -21.62 -13.60
CA SER A 18 3.53 -21.25 -14.74
C SER A 18 2.07 -21.02 -14.33
N ARG A 19 1.43 -20.05 -14.96
CA ARG A 19 0.01 -19.71 -14.76
C ARG A 19 -0.90 -20.94 -14.92
N GLN A 20 -0.64 -21.80 -15.89
CA GLN A 20 -1.42 -23.01 -16.15
C GLN A 20 -1.53 -23.94 -14.93
N ARG A 21 -0.44 -24.08 -14.14
CA ARG A 21 -0.45 -24.88 -12.91
C ARG A 21 -1.17 -24.21 -11.75
N THR A 22 -1.56 -22.94 -11.90
CA THR A 22 -2.25 -22.16 -10.85
C THR A 22 -3.74 -22.08 -11.08
N ILE A 23 -4.26 -22.53 -12.21
CA ILE A 23 -5.71 -22.57 -12.46
C ILE A 23 -6.36 -23.45 -11.40
N ALA A 24 -7.40 -22.92 -10.77
CA ALA A 24 -8.11 -23.65 -9.73
C ALA A 24 -8.89 -24.82 -10.29
N GLY A 25 -8.81 -25.98 -9.62
CA GLY A 25 -9.66 -27.14 -9.93
C GLY A 25 -11.10 -26.93 -9.47
N SER A 26 -11.99 -27.85 -9.90
CA SER A 26 -13.37 -27.89 -9.40
C SER A 26 -13.38 -28.05 -7.88
N GLY A 27 -14.21 -27.25 -7.19
CA GLY A 27 -14.31 -27.29 -5.73
C GLY A 27 -13.32 -26.41 -4.99
N TYR A 28 -12.51 -25.56 -5.66
CA TYR A 28 -11.68 -24.58 -4.96
C TYR A 28 -12.53 -23.52 -4.24
N ASN A 29 -12.25 -23.32 -2.95
CA ASN A 29 -12.94 -22.29 -2.19
C ASN A 29 -12.22 -20.94 -2.36
N ARG A 30 -12.91 -19.94 -2.95
CA ARG A 30 -12.36 -18.60 -3.21
C ARG A 30 -11.88 -17.87 -1.93
N TRP A 31 -12.41 -18.21 -0.75
CA TRP A 31 -11.99 -17.62 0.52
C TRP A 31 -10.58 -18.05 0.99
N LEU A 32 -9.91 -18.94 0.24
CA LEU A 32 -8.49 -19.24 0.43
C LEU A 32 -7.58 -18.21 -0.26
N ALA A 33 -8.10 -17.39 -1.18
CA ALA A 33 -7.31 -16.37 -1.85
C ALA A 33 -6.98 -15.13 -0.97
N PRO A 34 -7.91 -14.60 -0.10
CA PRO A 34 -7.59 -13.47 0.77
C PRO A 34 -6.44 -13.71 1.75
N PRO A 35 -6.29 -14.83 2.46
CA PRO A 35 -5.12 -15.09 3.29
C PRO A 35 -3.79 -15.04 2.53
N ALA A 36 -3.75 -15.58 1.30
CA ALA A 36 -2.57 -15.50 0.45
C ALA A 36 -2.22 -14.04 0.08
N ALA A 37 -3.25 -13.23 -0.20
CA ALA A 37 -3.11 -11.81 -0.46
C ALA A 37 -2.59 -11.04 0.77
N LEU A 38 -3.17 -11.32 1.94
CA LEU A 38 -2.79 -10.71 3.21
C LEU A 38 -1.34 -11.05 3.59
N ALA A 39 -0.90 -12.29 3.38
CA ALA A 39 0.48 -12.71 3.65
C ALA A 39 1.51 -11.84 2.88
N ILE A 40 1.25 -11.54 1.61
CA ILE A 40 2.11 -10.67 0.81
C ILE A 40 2.00 -9.22 1.29
N HIS A 41 0.77 -8.71 1.43
CA HIS A 41 0.55 -7.31 1.75
C HIS A 41 1.01 -6.92 3.17
N LEU A 42 0.92 -7.82 4.15
CA LEU A 42 1.45 -7.58 5.50
C LEU A 42 2.99 -7.44 5.47
N CYS A 43 3.68 -8.25 4.67
CA CYS A 43 5.14 -8.17 4.55
C CYS A 43 5.59 -6.86 3.86
N ILE A 44 4.97 -6.51 2.72
CA ILE A 44 5.33 -5.28 2.02
C ILE A 44 4.83 -4.03 2.74
N GLY A 45 3.79 -4.14 3.58
CA GLY A 45 3.27 -3.04 4.40
C GLY A 45 4.23 -2.53 5.49
N MET A 46 5.31 -3.28 5.79
CA MET A 46 6.42 -2.79 6.62
C MET A 46 7.03 -1.49 6.08
N ALA A 47 6.83 -1.19 4.82
CA ALA A 47 7.25 0.07 4.21
C ALA A 47 6.86 1.31 5.03
N TYR A 48 5.65 1.34 5.59
CA TYR A 48 5.21 2.43 6.46
C TYR A 48 5.89 2.46 7.83
N GLY A 49 6.53 1.38 8.22
CA GLY A 49 7.30 1.30 9.47
C GLY A 49 8.80 1.50 9.32
N PHE A 50 9.26 1.79 8.10
CA PHE A 50 10.70 1.85 7.80
C PHE A 50 11.43 2.96 8.55
N SER A 51 10.71 3.98 9.01
CA SER A 51 11.23 5.09 9.82
C SER A 51 11.92 4.65 11.13
N VAL A 52 11.63 3.45 11.64
CA VAL A 52 12.30 2.91 12.84
C VAL A 52 13.80 2.68 12.65
N PHE A 53 14.26 2.60 11.39
CA PHE A 53 15.65 2.38 11.03
C PHE A 53 16.46 3.67 10.84
N TRP A 54 15.82 4.82 10.57
CA TRP A 54 16.53 6.05 10.16
C TRP A 54 17.55 6.50 11.20
N LEU A 55 17.11 6.68 12.42
CA LEU A 55 17.98 7.15 13.49
C LEU A 55 19.07 6.11 13.87
N PRO A 56 18.78 4.80 14.01
CA PRO A 56 19.83 3.80 14.20
C PRO A 56 20.84 3.73 13.05
N MET A 57 20.42 3.95 11.78
CA MET A 57 21.33 3.97 10.62
C MET A 57 22.21 5.21 10.59
N SER A 58 21.74 6.35 11.11
CA SER A 58 22.53 7.58 11.17
C SER A 58 23.50 7.66 12.37
N ARG A 59 23.56 6.60 13.19
CA ARG A 59 24.42 6.55 14.41
C ARG A 59 25.20 5.23 14.50
N MET A 60 25.65 4.73 13.36
CA MET A 60 26.27 3.39 13.29
C MET A 60 27.71 3.37 13.77
N LEU A 61 28.44 4.48 13.59
CA LEU A 61 29.85 4.61 13.98
C LEU A 61 29.96 5.42 15.27
N PRO A 62 30.25 4.78 16.42
CA PRO A 62 30.37 5.49 17.68
C PRO A 62 31.47 6.57 17.62
N GLY A 63 31.15 7.81 18.00
CA GLY A 63 32.10 8.93 18.03
C GLY A 63 32.43 9.52 16.65
N ALA A 64 31.96 8.97 15.55
CA ALA A 64 32.16 9.56 14.23
C ALA A 64 31.24 10.77 14.02
N VAL A 65 31.73 11.79 13.32
CA VAL A 65 30.94 12.94 12.89
C VAL A 65 29.95 12.56 11.79
N THR A 66 28.90 13.36 11.63
CA THR A 66 28.00 13.23 10.48
C THR A 66 28.74 13.65 9.21
N CYS A 67 28.50 12.93 8.10
CA CYS A 67 29.09 13.24 6.81
C CYS A 67 28.72 14.66 6.37
N SER A 68 29.67 15.38 5.77
CA SER A 68 29.52 16.79 5.40
C SER A 68 29.67 17.06 3.89
N GLY A 69 29.92 16.03 3.10
CA GLY A 69 30.20 16.16 1.66
C GLY A 69 28.96 16.20 0.76
N GLY A 70 27.75 16.18 1.31
CA GLY A 70 26.49 16.09 0.59
C GLY A 70 26.16 14.67 0.13
N PHE A 71 24.95 14.46 -0.38
CA PHE A 71 24.36 13.14 -0.69
C PHE A 71 25.26 12.23 -1.53
N LEU A 72 25.85 12.76 -2.62
CA LEU A 72 26.71 11.94 -3.49
C LEU A 72 27.98 11.45 -2.81
N ALA A 73 28.56 12.25 -1.92
CA ALA A 73 29.75 11.86 -1.15
C ALA A 73 29.39 10.83 -0.08
N GLU A 74 28.20 10.92 0.52
CA GLU A 74 27.73 9.96 1.53
C GLU A 74 27.47 8.56 0.96
N LEU A 75 27.15 8.44 -0.33
CA LEU A 75 26.88 7.15 -0.96
C LEU A 75 28.02 6.13 -0.78
N THR A 76 29.27 6.59 -0.76
CA THR A 76 30.46 5.76 -0.63
C THR A 76 31.30 6.04 0.60
N ALA A 77 30.87 6.97 1.45
CA ALA A 77 31.60 7.35 2.66
C ALA A 77 31.59 6.20 3.68
N ALA A 78 32.78 5.81 4.15
CA ALA A 78 32.94 4.71 5.10
C ALA A 78 33.30 5.19 6.52
N ASN A 79 33.70 6.45 6.71
CA ASN A 79 34.34 6.94 7.93
C ASN A 79 33.48 7.97 8.70
N CYS A 80 32.25 8.23 8.26
CA CYS A 80 31.35 9.20 8.90
C CYS A 80 29.95 8.60 9.01
N ASN A 81 29.15 9.08 9.96
CA ASN A 81 27.75 8.69 10.10
C ASN A 81 26.89 9.35 9.01
N TRP A 82 26.02 8.58 8.38
CA TRP A 82 25.09 9.09 7.37
C TRP A 82 24.14 10.11 7.99
N SER A 83 23.76 11.12 7.21
CA SER A 83 22.73 12.07 7.66
C SER A 83 21.35 11.40 7.71
N VAL A 84 20.49 11.81 8.65
CA VAL A 84 19.11 11.30 8.69
C VAL A 84 18.37 11.69 7.41
N ALA A 85 18.65 12.88 6.85
CA ALA A 85 18.04 13.35 5.62
C ALA A 85 18.36 12.39 4.46
N ASP A 86 19.63 12.03 4.26
CA ASP A 86 20.04 11.17 3.16
C ASP A 86 19.52 9.74 3.31
N VAL A 87 19.48 9.21 4.53
CA VAL A 87 18.90 7.90 4.82
C VAL A 87 17.38 7.87 4.52
N THR A 88 16.66 8.96 4.73
CA THR A 88 15.21 9.01 4.41
C THR A 88 14.93 8.96 2.92
N HIS A 89 15.85 9.39 2.06
CA HIS A 89 15.71 9.27 0.60
C HIS A 89 15.63 7.81 0.10
N ILE A 90 16.03 6.83 0.92
CA ILE A 90 15.79 5.40 0.63
C ILE A 90 14.28 5.15 0.49
N PHE A 91 13.45 5.75 1.36
CA PHE A 91 11.99 5.63 1.29
C PHE A 91 11.43 6.27 0.02
N GLU A 92 11.91 7.45 -0.35
CA GLU A 92 11.48 8.12 -1.58
C GLU A 92 11.84 7.30 -2.82
N THR A 93 13.05 6.73 -2.83
CA THR A 93 13.51 5.84 -3.92
C THR A 93 12.60 4.63 -4.04
N PHE A 94 12.27 3.97 -2.93
CA PHE A 94 11.42 2.78 -3.01
C PHE A 94 9.97 3.11 -3.39
N ILE A 95 9.40 4.22 -2.94
CA ILE A 95 8.05 4.65 -3.35
C ILE A 95 8.03 5.00 -4.85
N ALA A 96 9.06 5.67 -5.36
CA ALA A 96 9.20 5.94 -6.79
C ALA A 96 9.27 4.62 -7.59
N MET A 97 10.14 3.69 -7.16
CA MET A 97 10.30 2.40 -7.82
C MET A 97 9.07 1.48 -7.70
N LEU A 98 8.29 1.60 -6.62
CA LEU A 98 7.00 0.92 -6.47
C LEU A 98 6.07 1.25 -7.66
N GLY A 99 5.83 2.53 -7.93
CA GLY A 99 4.93 2.92 -9.02
C GLY A 99 5.51 2.62 -10.40
N ILE A 100 6.81 2.87 -10.61
CA ILE A 100 7.49 2.57 -11.88
C ILE A 100 7.43 1.08 -12.19
N SER A 101 7.76 0.22 -11.24
CA SER A 101 7.75 -1.23 -11.42
C SER A 101 6.34 -1.77 -11.65
N ALA A 102 5.36 -1.30 -10.90
CA ALA A 102 3.96 -1.67 -11.10
C ALA A 102 3.46 -1.28 -12.50
N ALA A 103 3.85 -0.09 -12.99
CA ALA A 103 3.48 0.38 -14.33
C ALA A 103 4.12 -0.45 -15.45
N ILE A 104 5.39 -0.83 -15.30
CA ILE A 104 6.13 -1.61 -16.31
C ILE A 104 5.66 -3.07 -16.33
N TRP A 105 5.62 -3.72 -15.18
CA TRP A 105 5.36 -5.16 -15.08
C TRP A 105 3.91 -5.55 -14.86
N GLY A 106 2.97 -4.59 -14.77
CA GLY A 106 1.55 -4.90 -14.63
C GLY A 106 0.99 -5.75 -15.78
N SER A 107 1.39 -5.46 -17.03
CA SER A 107 1.01 -6.29 -18.18
C SER A 107 1.64 -7.68 -18.16
N TRP A 108 2.89 -7.79 -17.70
CA TRP A 108 3.55 -9.06 -17.51
C TRP A 108 2.87 -9.91 -16.42
N LEU A 109 2.45 -9.30 -15.32
CA LEU A 109 1.68 -9.95 -14.25
C LEU A 109 0.42 -10.64 -14.80
N GLU A 110 -0.33 -9.96 -15.68
CA GLU A 110 -1.57 -10.51 -16.25
C GLU A 110 -1.31 -11.78 -17.08
N ARG A 111 -0.14 -11.88 -17.71
CA ARG A 111 0.30 -13.04 -18.52
C ARG A 111 0.98 -14.12 -17.69
N ALA A 112 1.91 -13.74 -16.80
CA ALA A 112 2.69 -14.67 -15.97
C ALA A 112 1.86 -15.30 -14.85
N GLY A 113 0.85 -14.57 -14.35
CA GLY A 113 -0.02 -14.99 -13.26
C GLY A 113 0.49 -14.62 -11.87
N PRO A 114 -0.39 -14.70 -10.86
CA PRO A 114 -0.13 -14.17 -9.52
C PRO A 114 0.96 -14.95 -8.75
N ARG A 115 1.12 -16.25 -9.01
CA ARG A 115 2.18 -17.05 -8.36
C ARG A 115 3.56 -16.58 -8.78
N THR A 116 3.77 -16.46 -10.09
CA THR A 116 5.06 -16.01 -10.64
C THR A 116 5.38 -14.60 -10.17
N ALA A 117 4.46 -13.66 -10.34
CA ALA A 117 4.67 -12.27 -9.96
C ALA A 117 4.87 -12.11 -8.44
N GLY A 118 4.09 -12.84 -7.62
CA GLY A 118 4.24 -12.83 -6.17
C GLY A 118 5.57 -13.44 -5.70
N PHE A 119 6.07 -14.47 -6.38
CA PHE A 119 7.39 -15.05 -6.08
C PHE A 119 8.53 -14.08 -6.41
N TYR A 120 8.49 -13.41 -7.57
CA TYR A 120 9.47 -12.38 -7.89
C TYR A 120 9.36 -11.17 -6.95
N ALA A 121 8.16 -10.79 -6.53
CA ALA A 121 7.96 -9.77 -5.49
C ALA A 121 8.63 -10.17 -4.17
N ALA A 122 8.47 -11.43 -3.75
CA ALA A 122 9.13 -11.97 -2.56
C ALA A 122 10.66 -11.93 -2.67
N LEU A 123 11.19 -12.34 -3.84
CA LEU A 123 12.62 -12.31 -4.10
C LEU A 123 13.19 -10.88 -4.07
N CYS A 124 12.51 -9.94 -4.72
CA CYS A 124 12.95 -8.54 -4.75
C CYS A 124 12.82 -7.87 -3.39
N TRP A 125 11.70 -8.03 -2.67
CA TRP A 125 11.51 -7.40 -1.36
C TRP A 125 12.41 -8.02 -0.30
N GLY A 126 12.40 -9.35 -0.15
CA GLY A 126 13.23 -10.05 0.83
C GLY A 126 14.72 -9.95 0.49
N GLY A 127 15.10 -10.18 -0.77
CA GLY A 127 16.47 -10.05 -1.25
C GLY A 127 16.99 -8.62 -1.18
N GLY A 128 16.12 -7.63 -1.47
CA GLY A 128 16.44 -6.21 -1.35
C GLY A 128 16.78 -5.82 0.08
N LEU A 129 15.99 -6.28 1.07
CA LEU A 129 16.28 -6.06 2.49
C LEU A 129 17.58 -6.76 2.95
N ILE A 130 17.85 -7.98 2.46
CA ILE A 130 19.10 -8.70 2.76
C ILE A 130 20.28 -7.92 2.19
N LEU A 131 20.21 -7.49 0.93
CA LEU A 131 21.26 -6.71 0.29
C LEU A 131 21.47 -5.35 0.96
N GLY A 132 20.38 -4.65 1.31
CA GLY A 132 20.45 -3.41 2.08
C GLY A 132 21.06 -3.60 3.46
N GLY A 133 20.70 -4.69 4.16
CA GLY A 133 21.32 -5.08 5.42
C GLY A 133 22.82 -5.35 5.29
N TYR A 134 23.25 -5.98 4.20
CA TYR A 134 24.67 -6.13 3.88
C TYR A 134 25.34 -4.77 3.62
N GLY A 135 24.67 -3.86 2.91
CA GLY A 135 25.13 -2.48 2.71
C GLY A 135 25.35 -1.73 4.03
N VAL A 136 24.42 -1.90 4.98
CA VAL A 136 24.55 -1.37 6.34
C VAL A 136 25.76 -1.99 7.05
N MET A 137 25.97 -3.31 6.92
CA MET A 137 27.09 -4.05 7.54
C MET A 137 28.47 -3.55 7.10
N ILE A 138 28.62 -3.28 5.81
CA ILE A 138 29.88 -2.78 5.24
C ILE A 138 29.93 -1.26 5.13
N HIS A 139 28.96 -0.56 5.72
CA HIS A 139 28.83 0.89 5.73
C HIS A 139 28.88 1.53 4.33
N GLN A 140 28.08 1.00 3.38
CA GLN A 140 27.98 1.47 2.00
C GLN A 140 26.54 1.89 1.69
N LEU A 141 26.27 3.19 1.75
CA LEU A 141 24.92 3.74 1.58
C LEU A 141 24.32 3.44 0.21
N TRP A 142 25.13 3.52 -0.87
CA TRP A 142 24.67 3.19 -2.22
C TRP A 142 24.09 1.77 -2.33
N LEU A 143 24.65 0.82 -1.56
CA LEU A 143 24.17 -0.56 -1.57
C LEU A 143 22.84 -0.69 -0.81
N VAL A 144 22.64 0.14 0.22
CA VAL A 144 21.34 0.23 0.91
C VAL A 144 20.28 0.80 -0.03
N PHE A 145 20.62 1.84 -0.83
CA PHE A 145 19.73 2.36 -1.87
C PHE A 145 19.40 1.33 -2.93
N LEU A 146 20.42 0.61 -3.43
CA LEU A 146 20.20 -0.45 -4.41
C LEU A 146 19.33 -1.57 -3.85
N GLY A 147 19.60 -2.03 -2.63
CA GLY A 147 18.86 -3.12 -1.99
C GLY A 147 17.47 -2.70 -1.55
N CYS A 148 17.38 -1.85 -0.53
CA CYS A 148 16.10 -1.45 0.06
C CYS A 148 15.30 -0.52 -0.86
N GLY A 149 15.96 0.45 -1.50
CA GLY A 149 15.30 1.45 -2.35
C GLY A 149 14.88 0.87 -3.70
N PHE A 150 15.83 0.46 -4.53
CA PHE A 150 15.58 0.09 -5.93
C PHE A 150 14.97 -1.31 -6.05
N ILE A 151 15.70 -2.35 -5.62
CA ILE A 151 15.24 -3.75 -5.72
C ILE A 151 14.02 -3.97 -4.82
N GLY A 152 14.07 -3.47 -3.59
CA GLY A 152 12.95 -3.51 -2.67
C GLY A 152 11.70 -2.81 -3.22
N GLY A 153 11.86 -1.65 -3.87
CA GLY A 153 10.78 -0.92 -4.54
C GLY A 153 10.14 -1.72 -5.69
N ILE A 154 10.94 -2.45 -6.47
CA ILE A 154 10.42 -3.40 -7.47
C ILE A 154 9.55 -4.48 -6.80
N GLY A 155 10.05 -5.05 -5.70
CA GLY A 155 9.30 -6.04 -4.91
C GLY A 155 7.98 -5.48 -4.36
N GLN A 156 8.00 -4.22 -3.94
CA GLN A 156 6.80 -3.50 -3.48
C GLN A 156 5.75 -3.37 -4.58
N GLY A 157 6.13 -2.89 -5.77
CA GLY A 157 5.19 -2.66 -6.86
C GLY A 157 4.55 -3.96 -7.35
N LEU A 158 5.35 -5.00 -7.61
CA LEU A 158 4.84 -6.32 -7.98
C LEU A 158 3.99 -6.95 -6.87
N GLY A 159 4.47 -6.86 -5.61
CA GLY A 159 3.76 -7.38 -4.44
C GLY A 159 2.44 -6.68 -4.18
N TYR A 160 2.33 -5.40 -4.53
CA TYR A 160 1.10 -4.63 -4.36
C TYR A 160 0.02 -4.98 -5.38
N ILE A 161 0.36 -5.00 -6.69
CA ILE A 161 -0.65 -5.23 -7.74
C ILE A 161 -1.08 -6.69 -7.87
N THR A 162 -0.23 -7.66 -7.47
CA THR A 162 -0.48 -9.10 -7.65
C THR A 162 -1.70 -9.60 -6.87
N PRO A 163 -1.82 -9.40 -5.56
CA PRO A 163 -2.99 -9.83 -4.79
C PRO A 163 -4.28 -9.15 -5.25
N VAL A 164 -4.20 -7.86 -5.60
CA VAL A 164 -5.34 -7.06 -6.04
C VAL A 164 -5.93 -7.60 -7.32
N SER A 165 -5.08 -7.84 -8.35
CA SER A 165 -5.52 -8.43 -9.63
C SER A 165 -6.14 -9.81 -9.44
N ALA A 166 -5.56 -10.64 -8.58
CA ALA A 166 -6.07 -11.98 -8.30
C ALA A 166 -7.44 -11.94 -7.62
N LEU A 167 -7.62 -11.11 -6.58
CA LEU A 167 -8.87 -11.09 -5.80
C LEU A 167 -10.04 -10.49 -6.57
N ILE A 168 -9.84 -9.47 -7.39
CA ILE A 168 -10.91 -8.89 -8.24
C ILE A 168 -11.53 -9.98 -9.15
N LYS A 169 -10.73 -10.90 -9.64
CA LYS A 169 -11.19 -12.00 -10.52
C LYS A 169 -11.96 -13.07 -9.76
N TRP A 170 -11.63 -13.30 -8.48
CA TRP A 170 -12.33 -14.24 -7.61
C TRP A 170 -13.64 -13.69 -7.02
N PHE A 171 -13.76 -12.37 -6.89
CA PHE A 171 -14.89 -11.71 -6.24
C PHE A 171 -15.56 -10.67 -7.16
N PRO A 172 -16.09 -11.10 -8.34
CA PRO A 172 -16.75 -10.17 -9.26
C PRO A 172 -18.04 -9.59 -8.68
N ASP A 173 -18.63 -10.29 -7.68
CA ASP A 173 -19.83 -9.92 -6.93
C ASP A 173 -19.57 -8.88 -5.83
N ARG A 174 -18.34 -8.78 -5.32
CA ARG A 174 -17.95 -7.90 -4.20
C ARG A 174 -16.52 -7.40 -4.39
N ARG A 175 -16.27 -6.68 -5.48
CA ARG A 175 -14.94 -6.21 -5.87
C ARG A 175 -14.29 -5.32 -4.82
N GLY A 176 -15.06 -4.39 -4.22
CA GLY A 176 -14.58 -3.49 -3.19
C GLY A 176 -14.16 -4.24 -1.93
N MET A 177 -15.00 -5.13 -1.42
CA MET A 177 -14.65 -5.96 -0.26
C MET A 177 -13.36 -6.77 -0.52
N ALA A 178 -13.22 -7.36 -1.70
CA ALA A 178 -12.07 -8.17 -2.05
C ALA A 178 -10.77 -7.35 -2.08
N THR A 179 -10.81 -6.16 -2.70
CA THR A 179 -9.67 -5.25 -2.72
C THR A 179 -9.38 -4.67 -1.33
N GLY A 180 -10.43 -4.41 -0.54
CA GLY A 180 -10.32 -4.01 0.85
C GLY A 180 -9.55 -5.03 1.69
N PHE A 181 -9.89 -6.32 1.60
CA PHE A 181 -9.16 -7.40 2.26
C PHE A 181 -7.69 -7.46 1.82
N ALA A 182 -7.43 -7.41 0.51
CA ALA A 182 -6.06 -7.43 0.02
C ALA A 182 -5.25 -6.29 0.63
N ILE A 183 -5.71 -5.05 0.41
CA ILE A 183 -4.94 -3.84 0.67
C ILE A 183 -4.92 -3.48 2.17
N MET A 184 -5.86 -3.98 2.99
CA MET A 184 -5.85 -3.83 4.45
C MET A 184 -4.53 -4.36 5.04
N GLY A 185 -4.01 -5.46 4.53
CA GLY A 185 -2.73 -6.02 4.96
C GLY A 185 -1.58 -5.04 4.79
N TYR A 186 -1.55 -4.28 3.70
CA TYR A 186 -0.53 -3.25 3.48
C TYR A 186 -0.59 -2.13 4.55
N GLY A 187 -1.79 -1.69 4.91
CA GLY A 187 -1.96 -0.71 6.00
C GLY A 187 -1.54 -1.23 7.38
N GLY A 188 -1.74 -2.54 7.62
CA GLY A 188 -1.44 -3.19 8.89
C GLY A 188 0.00 -3.72 9.04
N GLY A 189 0.79 -3.72 7.95
CA GLY A 189 2.12 -4.32 7.96
C GLY A 189 3.10 -3.66 8.93
N ALA A 190 3.05 -2.34 9.05
CA ALA A 190 3.88 -1.60 9.98
C ALA A 190 3.55 -1.88 11.46
N MET A 191 2.29 -2.18 11.79
CA MET A 191 1.91 -2.53 13.17
C MET A 191 2.60 -3.82 13.65
N ILE A 192 2.87 -4.76 12.74
CA ILE A 192 3.61 -5.99 13.02
C ILE A 192 5.11 -5.77 12.86
N GLY A 193 5.49 -5.14 11.74
CA GLY A 193 6.87 -5.04 11.31
C GLY A 193 7.71 -4.09 12.18
N SER A 194 7.17 -2.95 12.62
CA SER A 194 7.93 -1.99 13.44
C SER A 194 8.27 -2.54 14.82
N PRO A 195 7.34 -3.12 15.61
CA PRO A 195 7.70 -3.76 16.88
C PRO A 195 8.66 -4.95 16.70
N LEU A 196 8.51 -5.73 15.61
CA LEU A 196 9.43 -6.81 15.29
C LEU A 196 10.83 -6.26 15.02
N ALA A 197 10.96 -5.21 14.20
CA ALA A 197 12.23 -4.57 13.89
C ALA A 197 12.93 -4.06 15.16
N VAL A 198 12.20 -3.34 16.03
CA VAL A 198 12.75 -2.82 17.28
C VAL A 198 13.25 -3.94 18.19
N ARG A 199 12.48 -5.03 18.34
CA ARG A 199 12.90 -6.20 19.13
C ARG A 199 14.12 -6.90 18.54
N LEU A 200 14.18 -7.06 17.22
CA LEU A 200 15.33 -7.66 16.55
C LEU A 200 16.57 -6.77 16.68
N MET A 201 16.44 -5.46 16.46
CA MET A 201 17.54 -4.51 16.66
C MET A 201 18.11 -4.60 18.09
N SER A 202 17.25 -4.59 19.10
CA SER A 202 17.69 -4.72 20.50
C SER A 202 18.33 -6.09 20.79
N ARG A 203 17.88 -7.16 20.12
CA ARG A 203 18.44 -8.52 20.29
C ARG A 203 19.80 -8.68 19.60
N PHE A 204 20.01 -8.00 18.49
CA PHE A 204 21.24 -8.07 17.69
C PHE A 204 22.22 -6.90 17.98
N ALA A 205 21.81 -5.92 18.77
CA ALA A 205 22.72 -4.88 19.22
C ALA A 205 23.82 -5.47 20.12
N ASN A 206 25.06 -5.11 19.82
CA ASN A 206 26.24 -5.47 20.61
C ASN A 206 27.04 -4.19 20.90
N ASP A 207 28.07 -4.27 21.73
CA ASP A 207 29.01 -3.18 21.94
C ASP A 207 29.63 -2.77 20.60
N GLY A 208 29.20 -1.61 20.09
CA GLY A 208 29.65 -1.04 18.80
C GLY A 208 28.74 -1.28 17.59
N THR A 209 27.62 -2.00 17.71
CA THR A 209 26.66 -2.16 16.60
C THR A 209 25.21 -1.86 16.98
N SER A 210 24.48 -1.18 16.11
CA SER A 210 23.05 -0.86 16.32
C SER A 210 22.10 -2.05 16.06
N GLY A 211 22.59 -3.19 15.61
CA GLY A 211 21.79 -4.36 15.24
C GLY A 211 20.95 -4.21 13.96
N VAL A 212 21.01 -3.06 13.27
CA VAL A 212 20.20 -2.77 12.08
C VAL A 212 20.49 -3.74 10.93
N SER A 213 21.76 -3.99 10.63
CA SER A 213 22.18 -4.86 9.54
C SER A 213 21.55 -6.25 9.65
N THR A 214 21.78 -6.92 10.76
CA THR A 214 21.27 -8.28 11.02
C THR A 214 19.74 -8.29 11.09
N THR A 215 19.13 -7.22 11.59
CA THR A 215 17.65 -7.06 11.60
C THR A 215 17.08 -7.01 10.20
N LEU A 216 17.65 -6.19 9.30
CA LEU A 216 17.20 -6.10 7.91
C LEU A 216 17.34 -7.44 7.19
N MET A 217 18.47 -8.14 7.37
CA MET A 217 18.70 -9.46 6.77
C MET A 217 17.70 -10.50 7.30
N THR A 218 17.46 -10.51 8.60
CA THR A 218 16.51 -11.45 9.24
C THR A 218 15.08 -11.18 8.77
N MET A 219 14.65 -9.91 8.76
CA MET A 219 13.33 -9.53 8.25
C MET A 219 13.19 -9.84 6.77
N GLY A 220 14.25 -9.61 5.97
CA GLY A 220 14.28 -9.97 4.56
C GLY A 220 14.06 -11.47 4.32
N ALA A 221 14.70 -12.33 5.10
CA ALA A 221 14.52 -13.78 5.04
C ALA A 221 13.09 -14.19 5.46
N ILE A 222 12.57 -13.65 6.56
CA ILE A 222 11.18 -13.90 7.01
C ILE A 222 10.18 -13.48 5.93
N TYR A 223 10.32 -12.27 5.39
CA TYR A 223 9.39 -11.76 4.38
C TYR A 223 9.48 -12.54 3.07
N PHE A 224 10.67 -12.94 2.65
CA PHE A 224 10.81 -13.82 1.50
C PHE A 224 10.02 -15.12 1.68
N ILE A 225 10.17 -15.78 2.83
CA ILE A 225 9.49 -17.06 3.12
C ILE A 225 7.97 -16.85 3.15
N VAL A 226 7.48 -15.87 3.91
CA VAL A 226 6.04 -15.63 4.07
C VAL A 226 5.39 -15.23 2.75
N MET A 227 6.03 -14.34 1.98
CA MET A 227 5.51 -13.91 0.68
C MET A 227 5.57 -15.04 -0.35
N ALA A 228 6.62 -15.86 -0.36
CA ALA A 228 6.73 -17.02 -1.22
C ALA A 228 5.61 -18.03 -0.92
N LEU A 229 5.35 -18.34 0.35
CA LEU A 229 4.22 -19.20 0.75
C LEU A 229 2.89 -18.63 0.28
N GLY A 230 2.66 -17.31 0.45
CA GLY A 230 1.49 -16.62 -0.06
C GLY A 230 1.38 -16.72 -1.59
N ALA A 231 2.49 -16.51 -2.32
CA ALA A 231 2.53 -16.63 -3.77
C ALA A 231 2.18 -18.07 -4.25
N PHE A 232 2.70 -19.10 -3.59
CA PHE A 232 2.38 -20.48 -3.91
C PHE A 232 0.93 -20.88 -3.56
N ALA A 233 0.32 -20.22 -2.58
CA ALA A 233 -1.08 -20.44 -2.22
C ALA A 233 -2.07 -19.88 -3.26
N PHE A 234 -1.66 -18.90 -4.08
CA PHE A 234 -2.55 -18.33 -5.11
C PHE A 234 -3.02 -19.36 -6.13
N ARG A 235 -4.30 -19.21 -6.47
CA ARG A 235 -4.94 -19.89 -7.59
C ARG A 235 -5.62 -18.85 -8.48
N VAL A 236 -5.63 -19.10 -9.78
CA VAL A 236 -6.31 -18.27 -10.78
C VAL A 236 -7.72 -18.81 -10.99
N ALA A 237 -8.70 -17.92 -11.03
CA ALA A 237 -10.06 -18.30 -11.39
C ALA A 237 -10.12 -18.82 -12.83
N PRO A 238 -10.79 -19.95 -13.10
CA PRO A 238 -11.00 -20.44 -14.46
C PRO A 238 -11.72 -19.42 -15.34
N VAL A 239 -11.52 -19.50 -16.63
CA VAL A 239 -12.23 -18.65 -17.61
C VAL A 239 -13.74 -18.86 -17.45
N GLY A 240 -14.50 -17.76 -17.39
CA GLY A 240 -15.96 -17.81 -17.24
C GLY A 240 -16.44 -18.20 -15.84
N TRP A 241 -15.54 -18.36 -14.86
CA TRP A 241 -15.92 -18.65 -13.48
C TRP A 241 -16.81 -17.54 -12.90
N LYS A 242 -17.88 -17.96 -12.24
CA LYS A 242 -18.82 -17.06 -11.55
C LYS A 242 -19.19 -17.67 -10.20
N PRO A 243 -19.43 -16.84 -9.16
CA PRO A 243 -19.97 -17.32 -7.91
C PRO A 243 -21.35 -17.95 -8.11
N ALA A 244 -21.67 -19.00 -7.35
CA ALA A 244 -22.98 -19.63 -7.41
C ALA A 244 -24.09 -18.62 -7.09
N GLY A 245 -25.17 -18.64 -7.86
CA GLY A 245 -26.31 -17.73 -7.70
C GLY A 245 -26.07 -16.28 -8.16
N TRP A 246 -24.85 -15.94 -8.61
CA TRP A 246 -24.56 -14.61 -9.15
C TRP A 246 -24.70 -14.58 -10.66
N ASN A 247 -25.68 -13.84 -11.14
CA ASN A 247 -25.80 -13.48 -12.54
C ASN A 247 -25.23 -12.08 -12.70
N ALA A 248 -24.32 -11.92 -13.67
CA ALA A 248 -23.93 -10.60 -14.13
C ALA A 248 -25.12 -9.98 -14.89
N THR A 249 -26.21 -9.72 -14.19
CA THR A 249 -27.17 -8.75 -14.69
C THR A 249 -26.38 -7.47 -14.82
N VAL A 250 -26.21 -7.04 -16.06
CA VAL A 250 -25.83 -5.66 -16.38
C VAL A 250 -26.73 -4.83 -15.45
N SER A 251 -26.10 -4.22 -14.45
CA SER A 251 -26.83 -3.49 -13.40
C SER A 251 -27.72 -2.49 -14.11
N GLY A 252 -29.03 -2.71 -14.08
CA GLY A 252 -29.97 -1.95 -14.87
C GLY A 252 -29.74 -0.45 -14.64
N GLY A 253 -29.24 0.25 -15.66
CA GLY A 253 -29.10 1.68 -15.68
C GLY A 253 -27.79 2.30 -15.16
N ASN A 254 -26.87 1.58 -14.51
CA ASN A 254 -25.60 2.19 -14.09
C ASN A 254 -24.55 2.15 -15.22
N THR A 255 -24.47 3.25 -15.99
CA THR A 255 -23.55 3.42 -17.12
C THR A 255 -22.07 3.41 -16.71
N MET A 256 -21.76 3.49 -15.42
CA MET A 256 -20.39 3.49 -14.89
C MET A 256 -19.80 2.09 -14.70
N ILE A 257 -20.59 1.03 -14.84
CA ILE A 257 -20.12 -0.35 -14.71
C ILE A 257 -20.17 -1.02 -16.07
N THR A 258 -19.00 -1.38 -16.61
CA THR A 258 -18.90 -2.04 -17.92
C THR A 258 -18.72 -3.54 -17.80
N GLY A 259 -19.36 -4.30 -18.71
CA GLY A 259 -19.05 -5.71 -18.96
C GLY A 259 -17.97 -5.91 -20.05
N ARG A 260 -17.58 -4.82 -20.74
CA ARG A 260 -16.55 -4.82 -21.79
C ARG A 260 -15.17 -4.53 -21.20
N HIS A 261 -14.13 -4.67 -22.01
CA HIS A 261 -12.75 -4.53 -21.54
C HIS A 261 -11.98 -3.52 -22.39
N VAL A 262 -11.14 -2.72 -21.74
CA VAL A 262 -10.26 -1.76 -22.39
C VAL A 262 -8.82 -2.28 -22.30
N HIS A 263 -8.09 -2.23 -23.41
CA HIS A 263 -6.68 -2.58 -23.41
C HIS A 263 -5.85 -1.56 -22.63
N VAL A 264 -4.82 -2.02 -21.90
CA VAL A 264 -3.98 -1.15 -21.05
C VAL A 264 -3.33 0.01 -21.83
N ASN A 265 -2.94 -0.23 -23.09
CA ASN A 265 -2.34 0.81 -23.95
C ASN A 265 -3.37 1.83 -24.50
N THR A 266 -4.66 1.53 -24.40
CA THR A 266 -5.74 2.46 -24.71
C THR A 266 -6.21 3.17 -23.45
N ALA A 267 -6.30 2.48 -22.32
CA ALA A 267 -6.81 3.02 -21.06
C ALA A 267 -6.08 4.32 -20.65
N TRP A 268 -4.74 4.33 -20.64
CA TRP A 268 -3.95 5.51 -20.22
C TRP A 268 -4.03 6.70 -21.18
N LYS A 269 -4.57 6.51 -22.40
CA LYS A 269 -4.85 7.58 -23.37
C LYS A 269 -6.21 8.21 -23.16
N THR A 270 -7.05 7.63 -22.29
CA THR A 270 -8.40 8.14 -22.02
C THR A 270 -8.39 9.23 -20.94
N PRO A 271 -9.26 10.23 -21.01
CA PRO A 271 -9.39 11.22 -19.94
C PRO A 271 -9.81 10.58 -18.60
N GLN A 272 -10.57 9.50 -18.62
CA GLN A 272 -10.98 8.77 -17.42
C GLN A 272 -9.78 8.29 -16.60
N PHE A 273 -8.73 7.78 -17.27
CA PHE A 273 -7.51 7.36 -16.59
C PHE A 273 -6.85 8.51 -15.83
N TRP A 274 -6.66 9.66 -16.47
CA TRP A 274 -5.99 10.81 -15.86
C TRP A 274 -6.84 11.49 -14.79
N LEU A 275 -8.16 11.50 -14.96
CA LEU A 275 -9.07 11.96 -13.92
C LEU A 275 -8.97 11.08 -12.67
N ILE A 276 -8.98 9.75 -12.83
CA ILE A 276 -8.85 8.83 -11.69
C ILE A 276 -7.42 8.88 -11.11
N TRP A 277 -6.40 9.10 -11.95
CA TRP A 277 -5.04 9.37 -11.50
C TRP A 277 -4.98 10.62 -10.61
N GLY A 278 -5.63 11.70 -11.02
CA GLY A 278 -5.77 12.93 -10.23
C GLY A 278 -6.55 12.68 -8.92
N VAL A 279 -7.65 11.92 -8.97
CA VAL A 279 -8.42 11.50 -7.79
C VAL A 279 -7.50 10.82 -6.78
N LEU A 280 -6.71 9.83 -7.20
CA LEU A 280 -5.80 9.14 -6.30
C LEU A 280 -4.68 10.06 -5.82
N CYS A 281 -4.02 10.79 -6.72
CA CYS A 281 -2.91 11.66 -6.40
C CYS A 281 -3.28 12.70 -5.34
N MET A 282 -4.40 13.39 -5.49
CA MET A 282 -4.84 14.42 -4.55
C MET A 282 -5.24 13.83 -3.19
N ASN A 283 -5.98 12.73 -3.19
CA ASN A 283 -6.35 12.01 -1.96
C ASN A 283 -5.10 11.56 -1.19
N VAL A 284 -4.14 10.96 -1.91
CA VAL A 284 -2.92 10.41 -1.28
C VAL A 284 -2.00 11.52 -0.83
N THR A 285 -1.81 12.59 -1.61
CA THR A 285 -0.95 13.71 -1.21
C THR A 285 -1.40 14.32 0.12
N ALA A 286 -2.70 14.59 0.26
CA ALA A 286 -3.24 15.14 1.49
C ALA A 286 -3.06 14.18 2.67
N GLY A 287 -3.38 12.90 2.51
CA GLY A 287 -3.30 11.94 3.62
C GLY A 287 -1.88 11.59 4.03
N ILE A 288 -0.95 11.38 3.07
CA ILE A 288 0.43 11.01 3.39
C ILE A 288 1.21 12.19 4.01
N ALA A 289 0.86 13.44 3.65
CA ALA A 289 1.41 14.62 4.29
C ALA A 289 1.10 14.61 5.81
N VAL A 290 -0.15 14.36 6.19
CA VAL A 290 -0.55 14.26 7.60
C VAL A 290 0.14 13.07 8.29
N ILE A 291 0.19 11.90 7.65
CA ILE A 291 0.86 10.71 8.21
C ILE A 291 2.34 11.00 8.50
N SER A 292 3.05 11.66 7.59
CA SER A 292 4.47 11.94 7.72
C SER A 292 4.80 12.89 8.87
N MET A 293 3.88 13.79 9.23
CA MET A 293 4.05 14.82 10.25
C MET A 293 3.12 14.65 11.46
N ALA A 294 2.44 13.51 11.60
CA ALA A 294 1.45 13.33 12.66
C ALA A 294 2.02 13.54 14.07
N SER A 295 3.19 12.98 14.37
CA SER A 295 3.84 13.15 15.67
C SER A 295 4.35 14.57 15.91
N PRO A 296 5.12 15.20 15.03
CA PRO A 296 5.49 16.62 15.17
C PRO A 296 4.26 17.54 15.26
N MET A 297 3.25 17.31 14.42
CA MET A 297 2.05 18.14 14.39
C MET A 297 1.29 18.14 15.72
N LEU A 298 1.12 16.97 16.36
CA LEU A 298 0.50 16.92 17.68
C LEU A 298 1.34 17.67 18.74
N GLN A 299 2.66 17.52 18.70
CA GLN A 299 3.58 18.17 19.62
C GLN A 299 3.61 19.70 19.42
N ASP A 300 3.68 20.16 18.17
CA ASP A 300 3.75 21.58 17.83
C ASP A 300 2.42 22.29 18.14
N VAL A 301 1.27 21.67 17.77
CA VAL A 301 -0.05 22.28 17.92
C VAL A 301 -0.51 22.33 19.38
N PHE A 302 -0.30 21.26 20.12
CA PHE A 302 -0.85 21.16 21.49
C PHE A 302 0.23 21.31 22.57
N GLY A 303 1.43 20.81 22.35
CA GLY A 303 2.55 20.93 23.28
C GLY A 303 2.17 20.59 24.73
N GLY A 304 2.46 21.49 25.66
CA GLY A 304 2.15 21.36 27.08
C GLY A 304 0.65 21.30 27.40
N ARG A 305 -0.22 21.82 26.52
CA ARG A 305 -1.69 21.78 26.71
C ARG A 305 -2.23 20.36 26.81
N LEU A 306 -1.57 19.34 26.20
CA LEU A 306 -1.92 17.93 26.39
C LEU A 306 -1.85 17.48 27.85
N LEU A 307 -1.03 18.16 28.65
CA LEU A 307 -0.82 17.86 30.07
C LEU A 307 -1.42 18.94 30.99
N GLY A 308 -2.25 19.85 30.45
CA GLY A 308 -2.83 20.95 31.20
C GLY A 308 -1.80 22.04 31.62
N VAL A 309 -0.64 22.10 30.94
CA VAL A 309 0.41 23.08 31.19
C VAL A 309 0.26 24.25 30.23
N ASP A 310 0.36 25.49 30.76
CA ASP A 310 0.28 26.70 29.95
C ASP A 310 1.38 26.76 28.87
N ALA A 311 1.03 27.35 27.73
CA ALA A 311 1.91 27.41 26.54
C ALA A 311 3.25 28.14 26.79
N HIS A 312 3.31 29.00 27.80
CA HIS A 312 4.51 29.79 28.16
C HIS A 312 5.38 29.14 29.23
N THR A 313 4.96 27.99 29.78
CA THR A 313 5.70 27.30 30.84
C THR A 313 6.74 26.37 30.25
N ALA A 314 7.99 26.46 30.69
CA ALA A 314 9.05 25.55 30.29
C ALA A 314 8.72 24.11 30.76
N LEU A 315 8.66 23.18 29.82
CA LEU A 315 8.34 21.78 30.09
C LEU A 315 9.53 21.06 30.74
N THR A 316 9.26 20.28 31.79
CA THR A 316 10.24 19.37 32.41
C THR A 316 10.56 18.20 31.45
N GLY A 317 11.68 17.51 31.69
CA GLY A 317 12.05 16.31 30.92
C GLY A 317 10.97 15.22 30.93
N VAL A 318 10.30 15.01 32.06
CA VAL A 318 9.20 14.04 32.22
C VAL A 318 7.99 14.45 31.39
N GLN A 319 7.62 15.73 31.40
CA GLN A 319 6.50 16.25 30.59
C GLN A 319 6.77 16.12 29.08
N LYS A 320 7.99 16.44 28.63
CA LYS A 320 8.41 16.24 27.23
C LYS A 320 8.30 14.77 26.82
N ALA A 321 8.76 13.85 27.68
CA ALA A 321 8.64 12.41 27.41
C ALA A 321 7.18 11.95 27.32
N ALA A 322 6.28 12.47 28.16
CA ALA A 322 4.86 12.18 28.11
C ALA A 322 4.19 12.67 26.82
N ILE A 323 4.54 13.89 26.36
CA ILE A 323 4.04 14.44 25.09
C ILE A 323 4.51 13.59 23.89
N ILE A 324 5.78 13.17 23.90
CA ILE A 324 6.32 12.27 22.86
C ILE A 324 5.59 10.92 22.87
N ALA A 325 5.29 10.36 24.04
CA ALA A 325 4.52 9.13 24.16
C ALA A 325 3.09 9.28 23.61
N ALA A 326 2.41 10.39 23.91
CA ALA A 326 1.10 10.71 23.35
C ALA A 326 1.15 10.83 21.82
N ALA A 327 2.16 11.50 21.27
CA ALA A 327 2.36 11.63 19.83
C ALA A 327 2.64 10.26 19.15
N ALA A 328 3.40 9.39 19.80
CA ALA A 328 3.60 8.01 19.33
C ALA A 328 2.28 7.21 19.35
N GLY A 329 1.42 7.44 20.35
CA GLY A 329 0.07 6.88 20.42
C GLY A 329 -0.79 7.31 19.22
N LEU A 330 -0.75 8.57 18.80
CA LEU A 330 -1.45 9.04 17.60
C LEU A 330 -0.99 8.30 16.35
N VAL A 331 0.30 8.06 16.17
CA VAL A 331 0.83 7.29 15.04
C VAL A 331 0.27 5.85 15.02
N GLY A 332 0.13 5.23 16.19
CA GLY A 332 -0.53 3.93 16.34
C GLY A 332 -1.99 3.95 15.92
N LEU A 333 -2.76 4.97 16.35
CA LEU A 333 -4.15 5.17 15.94
C LEU A 333 -4.28 5.36 14.42
N ILE A 334 -3.45 6.22 13.85
CA ILE A 334 -3.41 6.46 12.40
C ILE A 334 -3.22 5.15 11.63
N SER A 335 -2.29 4.30 12.05
CA SER A 335 -2.06 3.00 11.41
C SER A 335 -3.28 2.08 11.51
N LEU A 336 -3.94 2.07 12.66
CA LEU A 336 -5.16 1.29 12.88
C LEU A 336 -6.29 1.79 11.97
N PHE A 337 -6.60 3.09 12.01
CA PHE A 337 -7.68 3.68 11.22
C PHE A 337 -7.40 3.59 9.71
N ASN A 338 -6.14 3.69 9.28
CA ASN A 338 -5.73 3.42 7.90
C ASN A 338 -6.10 1.99 7.47
N SER A 339 -5.76 1.00 8.28
CA SER A 339 -6.04 -0.41 7.97
C SER A 339 -7.53 -0.72 7.96
N LEU A 340 -8.27 -0.32 8.98
CA LEU A 340 -9.71 -0.54 9.08
C LEU A 340 -10.47 0.23 7.99
N GLY A 341 -10.04 1.46 7.69
CA GLY A 341 -10.63 2.29 6.63
C GLY A 341 -10.56 1.62 5.25
N ARG A 342 -9.49 0.86 4.96
CA ARG A 342 -9.35 0.12 3.69
C ARG A 342 -10.47 -0.91 3.51
N LEU A 343 -10.74 -1.71 4.53
CA LEU A 343 -11.79 -2.72 4.47
C LEU A 343 -13.19 -2.09 4.52
N PHE A 344 -13.40 -1.13 5.44
CA PHE A 344 -14.69 -0.48 5.64
C PHE A 344 -15.17 0.25 4.38
N TRP A 345 -14.39 1.21 3.89
CA TRP A 345 -14.80 2.04 2.77
C TRP A 345 -14.87 1.27 1.45
N ALA A 346 -13.92 0.35 1.21
CA ALA A 346 -13.96 -0.45 -0.01
C ALA A 346 -15.18 -1.38 -0.04
N SER A 347 -15.55 -1.99 1.10
CA SER A 347 -16.78 -2.78 1.21
C SER A 347 -18.02 -1.91 1.06
N LEU A 348 -18.07 -0.75 1.71
CA LEU A 348 -19.18 0.18 1.61
C LEU A 348 -19.36 0.72 0.18
N SER A 349 -18.27 0.87 -0.55
CA SER A 349 -18.29 1.31 -1.95
C SER A 349 -18.98 0.33 -2.90
N ASP A 350 -19.14 -0.95 -2.53
CA ASP A 350 -19.91 -1.93 -3.29
C ASP A 350 -21.43 -1.58 -3.29
N PHE A 351 -21.88 -0.84 -2.28
CA PHE A 351 -23.28 -0.40 -2.12
C PHE A 351 -23.50 1.05 -2.58
N LEU A 352 -22.60 1.97 -2.20
CA LEU A 352 -22.70 3.38 -2.54
C LEU A 352 -22.32 3.71 -3.98
N GLY A 353 -21.53 2.82 -4.61
CA GLY A 353 -20.83 3.08 -5.86
C GLY A 353 -19.53 3.87 -5.65
N ARG A 354 -18.54 3.62 -6.52
CA ARG A 354 -17.15 4.13 -6.36
C ARG A 354 -17.08 5.65 -6.41
N LYS A 355 -17.76 6.23 -7.41
CA LYS A 355 -17.78 7.67 -7.61
C LYS A 355 -18.34 8.42 -6.40
N ASN A 356 -19.44 7.93 -5.81
CA ASN A 356 -20.07 8.53 -4.62
C ASN A 356 -19.18 8.36 -3.38
N THR A 357 -18.49 7.22 -3.25
CA THR A 357 -17.55 6.99 -2.15
C THR A 357 -16.41 8.00 -2.19
N TYR A 358 -15.81 8.25 -3.35
CA TYR A 358 -14.77 9.28 -3.50
C TYR A 358 -15.32 10.69 -3.33
N PHE A 359 -16.58 10.96 -3.74
CA PHE A 359 -17.24 12.23 -3.42
C PHE A 359 -17.27 12.47 -1.91
N ILE A 360 -17.64 11.45 -1.12
CA ILE A 360 -17.63 11.55 0.35
C ILE A 360 -16.22 11.81 0.88
N PHE A 361 -15.19 11.11 0.35
CA PHE A 361 -13.80 11.31 0.77
C PHE A 361 -13.37 12.76 0.58
N PHE A 362 -13.66 13.35 -0.56
CA PHE A 362 -13.28 14.71 -0.85
C PHE A 362 -14.12 15.72 -0.07
N ALA A 363 -15.44 15.60 -0.10
CA ALA A 363 -16.33 16.57 0.57
C ALA A 363 -16.09 16.59 2.09
N LEU A 364 -16.09 15.42 2.74
CA LEU A 364 -15.83 15.32 4.18
C LEU A 364 -14.38 15.68 4.50
N GLY A 365 -13.43 15.26 3.67
CA GLY A 365 -12.02 15.60 3.83
C GLY A 365 -11.78 17.10 3.81
N ILE A 366 -12.35 17.85 2.85
CA ILE A 366 -12.24 19.31 2.77
C ILE A 366 -12.74 19.94 4.08
N VAL A 367 -13.92 19.52 4.55
CA VAL A 367 -14.49 20.04 5.81
C VAL A 367 -13.55 19.78 6.99
N LEU A 368 -13.08 18.55 7.13
CA LEU A 368 -12.20 18.18 8.25
C LEU A 368 -10.86 18.90 8.21
N TYR A 369 -10.22 19.02 7.02
CA TYR A 369 -8.98 19.78 6.88
C TYR A 369 -9.15 21.27 7.21
N CYS A 370 -10.29 21.87 6.87
CA CYS A 370 -10.61 23.25 7.24
C CYS A 370 -10.90 23.41 8.75
N LEU A 371 -11.38 22.36 9.42
CA LEU A 371 -11.67 22.39 10.86
C LEU A 371 -10.45 22.12 11.74
N LEU A 372 -9.43 21.38 11.23
CA LEU A 372 -8.23 21.05 12.02
C LEU A 372 -7.55 22.26 12.63
N PRO A 373 -7.31 23.40 11.92
CA PRO A 373 -6.77 24.62 12.54
C PRO A 373 -7.64 25.11 13.69
N THR A 374 -8.95 25.13 13.51
CA THR A 374 -9.90 25.59 14.54
C THR A 374 -9.80 24.74 15.81
N TRP A 375 -9.75 23.39 15.67
CA TRP A 375 -9.56 22.51 16.83
C TRP A 375 -8.23 22.75 17.54
N GLY A 376 -7.15 23.02 16.77
CA GLY A 376 -5.84 23.37 17.31
C GLY A 376 -5.88 24.67 18.12
N HIS A 377 -6.49 25.73 17.56
CA HIS A 377 -6.62 27.04 18.21
C HIS A 377 -7.46 26.97 19.50
N LEU A 378 -8.57 26.22 19.48
CA LEU A 378 -9.42 26.00 20.64
C LEU A 378 -8.83 25.04 21.68
N GLY A 379 -7.69 24.40 21.39
CA GLY A 379 -7.08 23.40 22.28
C GLY A 379 -7.84 22.08 22.39
N LEU A 380 -8.73 21.79 21.43
CA LEU A 380 -9.59 20.61 21.43
C LEU A 380 -8.88 19.39 20.82
N ALA A 381 -7.88 18.86 21.55
CA ALA A 381 -7.08 17.72 21.10
C ALA A 381 -7.90 16.48 20.72
N PRO A 382 -8.95 16.05 21.46
CA PRO A 382 -9.77 14.91 21.04
C PRO A 382 -10.47 15.12 19.70
N ALA A 383 -11.01 16.31 19.41
CA ALA A 383 -11.65 16.63 18.14
C ALA A 383 -10.64 16.64 16.98
N PHE A 384 -9.45 17.16 17.22
CA PHE A 384 -8.33 17.13 16.27
C PHE A 384 -7.93 15.70 15.93
N VAL A 385 -7.67 14.87 16.94
CA VAL A 385 -7.29 13.45 16.78
C VAL A 385 -8.39 12.67 16.05
N ALA A 386 -9.65 12.85 16.43
CA ALA A 386 -10.78 12.21 15.76
C ALA A 386 -10.87 12.62 14.28
N SER A 387 -10.68 13.90 13.97
CA SER A 387 -10.68 14.40 12.59
C SER A 387 -9.54 13.79 11.77
N VAL A 388 -8.33 13.73 12.32
CA VAL A 388 -7.18 13.06 11.69
C VAL A 388 -7.48 11.58 11.45
N CYS A 389 -8.00 10.87 12.43
CA CYS A 389 -8.36 9.45 12.29
C CYS A 389 -9.38 9.23 11.16
N ILE A 390 -10.43 10.05 11.07
CA ILE A 390 -11.42 9.97 9.98
C ILE A 390 -10.76 10.24 8.62
N ILE A 391 -9.94 11.29 8.49
CA ILE A 391 -9.18 11.59 7.27
C ILE A 391 -8.37 10.36 6.85
N ILE A 392 -7.70 9.72 7.79
CA ILE A 392 -6.84 8.57 7.49
C ILE A 392 -7.64 7.31 7.12
N THR A 393 -8.87 7.14 7.61
CA THR A 393 -9.74 6.07 7.07
C THR A 393 -10.02 6.29 5.59
N MET A 394 -10.29 7.54 5.17
CA MET A 394 -10.57 7.90 3.78
C MET A 394 -9.32 7.80 2.89
N TYR A 395 -8.15 8.15 3.41
CA TYR A 395 -6.87 7.88 2.75
C TYR A 395 -6.70 6.39 2.45
N GLY A 396 -6.83 5.54 3.46
CA GLY A 396 -6.76 4.08 3.30
C GLY A 396 -7.84 3.54 2.35
N GLY A 397 -9.08 4.03 2.53
CA GLY A 397 -10.23 3.69 1.70
C GLY A 397 -10.03 4.05 0.22
N GLY A 398 -9.35 5.16 -0.07
CA GLY A 398 -9.01 5.57 -1.43
C GLY A 398 -8.19 4.52 -2.17
N PHE A 399 -7.13 4.00 -1.55
CA PHE A 399 -6.35 2.92 -2.14
C PHE A 399 -7.16 1.64 -2.38
N ALA A 400 -8.00 1.28 -1.42
CA ALA A 400 -8.72 0.01 -1.47
C ALA A 400 -9.92 0.04 -2.42
N THR A 401 -10.56 1.19 -2.61
CA THR A 401 -11.69 1.38 -3.54
C THR A 401 -11.23 1.52 -5.00
N LEU A 402 -10.01 2.01 -5.22
CA LEU A 402 -9.47 2.34 -6.53
C LEU A 402 -9.47 1.19 -7.54
N PRO A 403 -8.95 -0.01 -7.22
CA PRO A 403 -8.90 -1.10 -8.19
C PRO A 403 -10.30 -1.56 -8.62
N ALA A 404 -11.27 -1.51 -7.71
CA ALA A 404 -12.66 -1.79 -8.04
C ALA A 404 -13.26 -0.71 -8.96
N TYR A 405 -12.88 0.57 -8.76
CA TYR A 405 -13.27 1.68 -9.63
C TYR A 405 -12.73 1.50 -11.04
N LEU A 406 -11.46 1.11 -11.17
CA LEU A 406 -10.85 0.79 -12.46
C LEU A 406 -11.52 -0.40 -13.13
N ALA A 407 -11.83 -1.45 -12.37
CA ALA A 407 -12.53 -2.62 -12.89
C ALA A 407 -13.96 -2.30 -13.39
N ASP A 408 -14.64 -1.37 -12.71
CA ASP A 408 -15.97 -0.92 -13.12
C ASP A 408 -15.92 -0.11 -14.43
N ILE A 409 -14.91 0.77 -14.62
CA ILE A 409 -14.80 1.65 -15.79
C ILE A 409 -14.10 0.97 -16.99
N PHE A 410 -13.03 0.23 -16.77
CA PHE A 410 -12.18 -0.33 -17.83
C PHE A 410 -12.35 -1.84 -18.02
N GLY A 411 -13.16 -2.50 -17.17
CA GLY A 411 -13.31 -3.95 -17.18
C GLY A 411 -12.19 -4.68 -16.45
N THR A 412 -12.37 -5.98 -16.26
CA THR A 412 -11.51 -6.79 -15.37
C THR A 412 -10.34 -7.46 -16.08
N GLN A 413 -10.32 -7.52 -17.42
CA GLN A 413 -9.34 -8.31 -18.19
C GLN A 413 -7.90 -7.88 -17.92
N MET A 414 -7.63 -6.58 -17.94
CA MET A 414 -6.30 -6.00 -17.75
C MET A 414 -6.23 -5.07 -16.52
N VAL A 415 -7.12 -5.27 -15.56
CA VAL A 415 -7.24 -4.36 -14.40
C VAL A 415 -5.95 -4.22 -13.60
N GLY A 416 -5.19 -5.29 -13.44
CA GLY A 416 -3.89 -5.24 -12.75
C GLY A 416 -2.85 -4.41 -13.50
N ALA A 417 -2.84 -4.48 -14.82
CA ALA A 417 -1.95 -3.67 -15.66
C ALA A 417 -2.34 -2.18 -15.64
N ILE A 418 -3.64 -1.89 -15.73
CA ILE A 418 -4.16 -0.51 -15.66
C ILE A 418 -3.92 0.07 -14.26
N HIS A 419 -4.17 -0.69 -13.21
CA HIS A 419 -3.90 -0.30 -11.84
C HIS A 419 -2.40 -0.06 -11.61
N GLY A 420 -1.54 -0.93 -12.15
CA GLY A 420 -0.09 -0.74 -12.08
C GLY A 420 0.37 0.61 -12.67
N ARG A 421 -0.16 1.02 -13.82
CA ARG A 421 0.13 2.36 -14.38
C ARG A 421 -0.46 3.49 -13.53
N LEU A 422 -1.64 3.29 -12.98
CA LEU A 422 -2.32 4.32 -12.20
C LEU A 422 -1.65 4.55 -10.83
N ILE A 423 -1.02 3.52 -10.25
CA ILE A 423 -0.35 3.62 -8.95
C ILE A 423 0.88 4.56 -8.97
N THR A 424 1.34 5.00 -10.14
CA THR A 424 2.33 6.10 -10.28
C THR A 424 1.85 7.39 -9.61
N ALA A 425 0.53 7.59 -9.46
CA ALA A 425 -0.05 8.67 -8.68
C ALA A 425 0.39 8.62 -7.21
N TRP A 426 0.52 7.41 -6.65
CA TRP A 426 1.04 7.24 -5.30
C TRP A 426 2.52 7.60 -5.21
N SER A 427 3.34 7.23 -6.21
CA SER A 427 4.75 7.61 -6.22
C SER A 427 4.93 9.14 -6.22
N VAL A 428 4.17 9.84 -7.05
CA VAL A 428 4.18 11.31 -7.06
C VAL A 428 3.71 11.88 -5.73
N ALA A 429 2.59 11.41 -5.20
CA ALA A 429 2.04 11.88 -3.93
C ALA A 429 2.94 11.55 -2.74
N GLY A 430 3.60 10.38 -2.75
CA GLY A 430 4.47 9.91 -1.68
C GLY A 430 5.76 10.71 -1.54
N VAL A 431 6.21 11.36 -2.60
CA VAL A 431 7.32 12.32 -2.59
C VAL A 431 6.81 13.73 -2.34
N ALA A 432 5.78 14.16 -3.07
CA ALA A 432 5.29 15.53 -2.99
C ALA A 432 4.61 15.88 -1.66
N GLY A 433 3.85 14.96 -1.07
CA GLY A 433 3.10 15.21 0.17
C GLY A 433 3.98 15.55 1.36
N PRO A 434 4.90 14.66 1.76
CA PRO A 434 5.85 14.92 2.84
C PRO A 434 6.73 16.16 2.58
N ALA A 435 7.25 16.32 1.36
CA ALA A 435 8.07 17.48 0.99
C ALA A 435 7.29 18.80 1.13
N LEU A 436 6.02 18.82 0.71
CA LEU A 436 5.16 20.00 0.80
C LEU A 436 4.90 20.40 2.26
N ILE A 437 4.51 19.45 3.11
CA ILE A 437 4.19 19.78 4.51
C ILE A 437 5.43 20.15 5.30
N ALA A 438 6.56 19.46 5.11
CA ALA A 438 7.82 19.77 5.77
C ALA A 438 8.35 21.13 5.33
N GLY A 439 8.43 21.40 4.04
CA GLY A 439 8.92 22.67 3.49
C GLY A 439 8.07 23.86 3.90
N LEU A 440 6.75 23.73 3.91
CA LEU A 440 5.85 24.78 4.40
C LEU A 440 6.02 25.03 5.90
N ARG A 441 6.13 23.97 6.71
CA ARG A 441 6.39 24.07 8.15
C ARG A 441 7.69 24.81 8.43
N ASP A 442 8.77 24.40 7.79
CA ASP A 442 10.09 25.00 8.00
C ASP A 442 10.11 26.48 7.58
N THR A 443 9.43 26.80 6.47
CA THR A 443 9.25 28.18 6.01
C THR A 443 8.48 29.02 7.05
N GLN A 444 7.39 28.49 7.62
CA GLN A 444 6.61 29.19 8.64
C GLN A 444 7.44 29.41 9.92
N ILE A 445 8.21 28.42 10.35
CA ILE A 445 9.12 28.54 11.51
C ILE A 445 10.17 29.63 11.23
N ALA A 446 10.78 29.63 10.04
CA ALA A 446 11.77 30.65 9.66
C ALA A 446 11.20 32.07 9.67
N HIS A 447 9.90 32.24 9.40
CA HIS A 447 9.19 33.52 9.49
C HIS A 447 8.69 33.85 10.92
N GLY A 448 9.06 33.07 11.94
CA GLY A 448 8.69 33.31 13.34
C GLY A 448 7.22 33.00 13.68
N VAL A 449 6.53 32.20 12.86
CA VAL A 449 5.16 31.79 13.17
C VAL A 449 5.16 30.88 14.40
N ALA A 450 4.21 31.11 15.31
CA ALA A 450 4.10 30.34 16.54
C ALA A 450 3.85 28.84 16.25
N PRO A 451 4.42 27.90 17.02
CA PRO A 451 4.35 26.46 16.74
C PRO A 451 2.94 25.92 16.52
N ASN A 452 1.96 26.43 17.27
CA ASN A 452 0.57 26.03 17.15
C ASN A 452 -0.15 26.51 15.86
N LEU A 453 0.46 27.40 15.07
CA LEU A 453 -0.08 27.97 13.83
C LEU A 453 0.68 27.53 12.59
N VAL A 454 1.84 26.87 12.72
CA VAL A 454 2.72 26.56 11.58
C VAL A 454 2.08 25.62 10.55
N TYR A 455 1.05 24.87 10.92
CA TYR A 455 0.36 23.93 10.03
C TYR A 455 -0.89 24.48 9.37
N ASP A 456 -1.44 25.62 9.83
CA ASP A 456 -2.73 26.15 9.35
C ASP A 456 -2.73 26.33 7.83
N ARG A 457 -1.73 27.00 7.30
CA ARG A 457 -1.59 27.22 5.87
C ARG A 457 -1.50 25.91 5.10
N THR A 458 -0.78 24.94 5.62
CA THR A 458 -0.61 23.62 5.00
C THR A 458 -1.93 22.86 4.98
N LEU A 459 -2.69 22.88 6.07
CA LEU A 459 -3.97 22.18 6.18
C LEU A 459 -5.00 22.75 5.19
N TYR A 460 -5.05 24.09 5.00
CA TYR A 460 -5.88 24.71 3.98
C TYR A 460 -5.42 24.38 2.55
N ILE A 461 -4.12 24.27 2.30
CA ILE A 461 -3.60 23.80 1.00
C ILE A 461 -4.04 22.36 0.75
N MET A 462 -4.00 21.47 1.76
CA MET A 462 -4.49 20.09 1.62
C MET A 462 -5.99 20.07 1.28
N ALA A 463 -6.81 20.92 1.92
CA ALA A 463 -8.22 21.08 1.54
C ALA A 463 -8.38 21.52 0.08
N GLY A 464 -7.54 22.44 -0.40
CA GLY A 464 -7.49 22.87 -1.80
C GLY A 464 -7.13 21.74 -2.76
N LEU A 465 -6.16 20.88 -2.41
CA LEU A 465 -5.81 19.68 -3.20
C LEU A 465 -6.99 18.70 -3.27
N LEU A 466 -7.70 18.50 -2.15
CA LEU A 466 -8.90 17.65 -2.14
C LEU A 466 -10.01 18.24 -3.01
N LEU A 467 -10.14 19.56 -3.10
CA LEU A 467 -11.09 20.20 -4.02
C LEU A 467 -10.75 19.88 -5.49
N ILE A 468 -9.46 19.91 -5.86
CA ILE A 468 -9.04 19.49 -7.20
C ILE A 468 -9.38 18.02 -7.43
N GLY A 469 -9.12 17.14 -6.44
CA GLY A 469 -9.52 15.73 -6.49
C GLY A 469 -11.02 15.53 -6.64
N LEU A 470 -11.84 16.33 -5.94
CA LEU A 470 -13.29 16.33 -6.07
C LEU A 470 -13.72 16.69 -7.50
N LEU A 471 -13.17 17.74 -8.07
CA LEU A 471 -13.46 18.14 -9.45
C LEU A 471 -13.08 17.02 -10.42
N CYS A 472 -11.87 16.43 -10.28
CA CYS A 472 -11.48 15.26 -11.08
C CYS A 472 -12.54 14.14 -10.98
N ASN A 473 -12.97 13.78 -9.77
CA ASN A 473 -13.97 12.73 -9.56
C ASN A 473 -15.34 13.05 -10.17
N LEU A 474 -15.78 14.30 -10.11
CA LEU A 474 -17.05 14.72 -10.70
C LEU A 474 -17.06 14.55 -12.23
N PHE A 475 -15.93 14.82 -12.89
CA PHE A 475 -15.79 14.68 -14.34
C PHE A 475 -15.53 13.25 -14.82
N VAL A 476 -15.29 12.27 -13.94
CA VAL A 476 -15.21 10.87 -14.35
C VAL A 476 -16.53 10.40 -14.92
N GLY A 477 -16.52 9.95 -16.15
CA GLY A 477 -17.67 9.40 -16.87
C GLY A 477 -17.34 8.03 -17.51
N PRO A 478 -18.30 7.38 -18.18
CA PRO A 478 -18.07 6.13 -18.87
C PRO A 478 -17.07 6.28 -20.02
N VAL A 479 -16.36 5.22 -20.35
CA VAL A 479 -15.43 5.18 -21.48
C VAL A 479 -16.21 5.16 -22.80
N LYS A 480 -15.69 5.84 -23.82
CA LYS A 480 -16.29 5.82 -25.16
C LYS A 480 -16.26 4.42 -25.76
N GLY A 481 -17.33 4.06 -26.47
CA GLY A 481 -17.50 2.73 -27.07
C GLY A 481 -16.36 2.27 -27.99
N SER A 482 -15.70 3.21 -28.67
CA SER A 482 -14.55 2.95 -29.55
C SER A 482 -13.26 2.55 -28.84
N ASN A 483 -13.16 2.76 -27.52
CA ASN A 483 -11.97 2.45 -26.73
C ASN A 483 -11.99 1.03 -26.15
N TYR A 484 -13.10 0.30 -26.27
CA TYR A 484 -13.15 -1.08 -25.83
C TYR A 484 -12.51 -2.00 -26.85
N MET A 485 -11.87 -3.07 -26.38
CA MET A 485 -11.33 -4.13 -27.23
C MET A 485 -12.44 -4.76 -28.09
N THR A 486 -12.09 -5.08 -29.32
CA THR A 486 -12.90 -5.96 -30.17
C THR A 486 -12.85 -7.40 -29.65
N ASP A 487 -13.76 -8.26 -30.14
CA ASP A 487 -13.76 -9.67 -29.73
C ASP A 487 -12.47 -10.39 -30.16
N ASP A 488 -11.88 -10.01 -31.30
CA ASP A 488 -10.62 -10.57 -31.80
C ASP A 488 -9.44 -10.13 -30.93
N GLU A 489 -9.36 -8.85 -30.54
CA GLU A 489 -8.33 -8.34 -29.62
C GLU A 489 -8.44 -9.00 -28.25
N LEU A 490 -9.66 -9.20 -27.75
CA LEU A 490 -9.90 -9.87 -26.49
C LEU A 490 -9.51 -11.34 -26.54
N ALA A 491 -9.82 -12.03 -27.65
CA ALA A 491 -9.43 -13.42 -27.88
C ALA A 491 -7.90 -13.55 -27.94
N HIS A 492 -7.23 -12.62 -28.63
CA HIS A 492 -5.77 -12.58 -28.70
C HIS A 492 -5.12 -12.40 -27.32
N GLU A 493 -5.59 -11.42 -26.52
CA GLU A 493 -5.07 -11.21 -25.17
C GLU A 493 -5.31 -12.41 -24.24
N ARG A 494 -6.46 -13.08 -24.35
CA ARG A 494 -6.73 -14.32 -23.62
C ARG A 494 -5.80 -15.45 -24.03
N ALA A 495 -5.50 -15.58 -25.31
CA ALA A 495 -4.53 -16.56 -25.81
C ALA A 495 -3.11 -16.29 -25.27
N LEU A 496 -2.69 -15.01 -25.22
CA LEU A 496 -1.41 -14.62 -24.62
C LEU A 496 -1.35 -14.93 -23.13
N GLN A 497 -2.46 -14.87 -22.42
CA GLN A 497 -2.56 -15.25 -21.03
C GLN A 497 -2.55 -16.77 -20.82
N ARG A 498 -2.50 -17.57 -21.88
CA ARG A 498 -2.58 -19.03 -21.86
C ARG A 498 -3.76 -19.54 -21.05
N GLU A 499 -4.90 -18.90 -21.23
CA GLU A 499 -6.17 -19.34 -20.68
C GLU A 499 -6.68 -20.49 -21.54
N ASP A 500 -6.35 -21.74 -21.17
CA ASP A 500 -6.80 -22.92 -21.89
C ASP A 500 -8.32 -23.07 -21.79
N HIS A 501 -8.97 -23.12 -22.93
CA HIS A 501 -10.43 -23.38 -23.06
C HIS A 501 -10.85 -24.74 -22.48
N ALA A 502 -9.92 -25.67 -22.25
CA ALA A 502 -10.20 -26.98 -21.66
C ALA A 502 -10.73 -26.88 -20.19
N ALA A 503 -10.49 -25.80 -19.49
CA ALA A 503 -11.01 -25.60 -18.13
C ALA A 503 -12.44 -25.04 -18.10
N ALA A 504 -12.97 -24.59 -19.24
CA ALA A 504 -14.33 -24.02 -19.33
C ALA A 504 -15.45 -25.01 -18.99
N ASN A 505 -15.21 -26.32 -19.08
CA ASN A 505 -16.15 -27.35 -18.69
C ASN A 505 -16.25 -27.61 -17.17
N ALA A 506 -15.42 -26.91 -16.35
CA ALA A 506 -15.49 -27.01 -14.89
C ALA A 506 -16.43 -25.95 -14.25
N THR A 507 -17.36 -25.41 -15.02
CA THR A 507 -18.13 -24.19 -14.71
C THR A 507 -19.28 -24.35 -13.70
N THR A 508 -19.58 -25.52 -13.22
CA THR A 508 -20.45 -25.68 -12.04
C THR A 508 -19.58 -25.83 -10.82
N ALA A 509 -19.12 -24.70 -10.31
CA ALA A 509 -18.36 -24.66 -9.07
C ALA A 509 -19.24 -25.11 -7.90
N ALA A 510 -19.16 -26.38 -7.54
CA ALA A 510 -19.50 -26.77 -6.18
C ALA A 510 -18.64 -25.89 -5.26
N HIS A 511 -19.25 -25.21 -4.28
CA HIS A 511 -18.53 -24.50 -3.26
C HIS A 511 -17.60 -25.50 -2.57
N GLY A 512 -16.29 -25.36 -2.77
CA GLY A 512 -15.32 -26.16 -2.05
C GLY A 512 -15.50 -25.95 -0.56
N THR A 513 -15.36 -26.99 0.23
CA THR A 513 -15.43 -26.89 1.68
C THR A 513 -14.32 -25.99 2.17
N PHE A 514 -14.63 -25.10 3.11
CA PHE A 514 -13.64 -24.20 3.71
C PHE A 514 -12.54 -24.99 4.44
N GLY A 515 -12.93 -26.05 5.13
CA GLY A 515 -12.06 -27.05 5.76
C GLY A 515 -11.01 -26.48 6.73
N TRP A 516 -10.24 -27.35 7.35
CA TRP A 516 -9.17 -26.98 8.30
C TRP A 516 -8.02 -26.19 7.65
N VAL A 517 -7.75 -26.42 6.37
CA VAL A 517 -6.73 -25.65 5.62
C VAL A 517 -7.13 -24.18 5.50
N GLY A 518 -8.41 -23.91 5.27
CA GLY A 518 -8.94 -22.55 5.25
C GLY A 518 -8.85 -21.88 6.61
N ALA A 519 -9.29 -22.58 7.66
CA ALA A 519 -9.17 -22.09 9.03
C ALA A 519 -7.72 -21.79 9.40
N GLY A 520 -6.79 -22.72 9.12
CA GLY A 520 -5.36 -22.53 9.38
C GLY A 520 -4.77 -21.34 8.61
N ALA A 521 -5.12 -21.15 7.35
CA ALA A 521 -4.63 -20.02 6.55
C ALA A 521 -5.12 -18.67 7.11
N TRP A 522 -6.39 -18.57 7.53
CA TRP A 522 -6.92 -17.36 8.15
C TRP A 522 -6.33 -17.11 9.55
N LEU A 523 -6.08 -18.12 10.34
CA LEU A 523 -5.43 -18.00 11.65
C LEU A 523 -3.97 -17.55 11.50
N ALA A 524 -3.25 -18.08 10.50
CA ALA A 524 -1.85 -17.72 10.25
C ALA A 524 -1.64 -16.22 9.95
N VAL A 525 -2.58 -15.57 9.30
CA VAL A 525 -2.52 -14.12 9.03
C VAL A 525 -3.31 -13.30 10.05
N GLY A 526 -4.38 -13.84 10.60
CA GLY A 526 -5.25 -13.14 11.54
C GLY A 526 -4.66 -13.01 12.94
N ILE A 527 -4.00 -14.03 13.47
CA ILE A 527 -3.40 -13.99 14.82
C ILE A 527 -2.32 -12.90 14.93
N PRO A 528 -1.30 -12.82 14.04
CA PRO A 528 -0.32 -11.73 14.07
C PRO A 528 -0.97 -10.34 13.96
N PHE A 529 -2.00 -10.21 13.13
CA PHE A 529 -2.73 -8.95 12.99
C PHE A 529 -3.47 -8.57 14.27
N LEU A 530 -4.17 -9.50 14.94
CA LEU A 530 -4.88 -9.25 16.20
C LEU A 530 -3.92 -8.92 17.35
N ILE A 531 -2.76 -9.58 17.41
CA ILE A 531 -1.72 -9.27 18.39
C ILE A 531 -1.22 -7.84 18.19
N ALA A 532 -0.91 -7.46 16.95
CA ALA A 532 -0.45 -6.11 16.64
C ALA A 532 -1.53 -5.05 16.92
N LEU A 533 -2.79 -5.35 16.62
CA LEU A 533 -3.95 -4.52 16.96
C LEU A 533 -4.06 -4.31 18.49
N SER A 534 -3.90 -5.36 19.26
CA SER A 534 -3.90 -5.29 20.75
C SER A 534 -2.77 -4.38 21.26
N ILE A 535 -1.58 -4.48 20.69
CA ILE A 535 -0.43 -3.63 21.04
C ILE A 535 -0.73 -2.16 20.67
N ALA A 536 -1.25 -1.89 19.47
CA ALA A 536 -1.61 -0.56 19.04
C ALA A 536 -2.66 0.09 19.93
N ILE A 537 -3.72 -0.63 20.29
CA ILE A 537 -4.76 -0.15 21.22
C ILE A 537 -4.18 0.19 22.60
N LYS A 538 -3.32 -0.68 23.14
CA LYS A 538 -2.69 -0.43 24.45
C LYS A 538 -1.77 0.80 24.44
N SER A 539 -1.01 1.01 23.36
CA SER A 539 -0.13 2.18 23.24
C SER A 539 -0.92 3.48 23.08
N THR A 540 -2.15 3.41 22.60
CA THR A 540 -3.06 4.57 22.43
C THR A 540 -3.81 4.95 23.70
N ALA A 541 -3.94 4.05 24.67
CA ALA A 541 -4.57 4.37 25.97
C ALA A 541 -3.87 5.53 26.70
N ALA A 542 -2.62 5.83 26.37
CA ALA A 542 -1.88 7.00 26.91
C ALA A 542 -2.34 8.34 26.28
N LEU A 543 -3.21 8.35 25.27
CA LEU A 543 -3.77 9.57 24.65
C LEU A 543 -5.07 10.04 25.31
N PHE A 544 -5.72 9.18 26.07
CA PHE A 544 -6.99 9.42 26.75
C PHE A 544 -6.84 9.19 28.27
#